data_c93374d4331fd8036c09d2ad85fc9d58
#
_entry.id   c93374d4331fd8036c09d2ad85fc9d58
#
_cell.length_a   1.000
_cell.length_b   1.000
_cell.length_c   1.000
_cell.angle_alpha   90.00
_cell.angle_beta   90.00
_cell.angle_gamma   90.00
#
_symmetry.space_group_name_H-M   'P 1'
#
loop_
_entity.id
_entity.type
_entity.pdbx_description
1 polymer ?
#
loop_
_entity_poly.entity_id
_entity_poly.type
_entity_poly.pdbx_seq_one_letter_code
_entity_poly.pdbx_strand_id
1 'polypeptide(L)'
;DTVSDSHARKVVMTHGTDTMTETARYLDDIIDKTIVMTGSLSPARFAMTDASFNVGMAFAAVQTLDPGVYIAMNGTVFPAKTVVKNRKLNRFESKS
;
A
#
# COMPACT_ATOMS: atom_id res chain seq x y z
N ASP A 1 2.54 13.03 11.99
CA ASP A 1 1.73 11.87 12.00
C ASP A 1 2.49 10.67 12.58
N THR A 2 1.76 9.64 12.96
CA THR A 2 2.37 8.54 13.71
C THR A 2 3.42 7.77 12.94
N VAL A 3 3.32 7.70 11.63
CA VAL A 3 4.31 6.99 10.81
C VAL A 3 5.65 7.69 10.83
N SER A 4 5.67 9.01 10.62
CA SER A 4 6.92 9.76 10.60
C SER A 4 7.57 9.85 11.98
N ASP A 5 6.77 9.73 13.05
CA ASP A 5 7.29 9.76 14.42
C ASP A 5 7.73 8.40 14.92
N SER A 6 7.42 7.33 14.18
CA SER A 6 7.75 5.97 14.59
C SER A 6 9.24 5.70 14.48
N HIS A 7 9.78 4.94 15.43
CA HIS A 7 11.15 4.45 15.36
C HIS A 7 11.27 3.21 14.46
N ALA A 8 10.17 2.63 14.04
CA ALA A 8 10.18 1.47 13.16
C ALA A 8 10.71 1.85 11.78
N ARG A 9 11.55 1.00 11.21
CA ARG A 9 12.09 1.20 9.86
C ARG A 9 11.22 0.57 8.78
N LYS A 10 10.37 -0.38 9.17
CA LYS A 10 9.51 -1.13 8.26
C LYS A 10 8.10 -1.06 8.82
N VAL A 11 7.18 -0.53 8.01
CA VAL A 11 5.82 -0.25 8.46
C VAL A 11 4.82 -0.80 7.44
N VAL A 12 3.80 -1.50 7.93
CA VAL A 12 2.63 -1.86 7.13
C VAL A 12 1.49 -0.98 7.59
N MET A 13 0.82 -0.35 6.64
CA MET A 13 -0.26 0.60 6.91
C MET A 13 -1.50 0.23 6.11
N THR A 14 -2.66 0.16 6.78
CA THR A 14 -3.93 -0.01 6.08
C THR A 14 -4.50 1.37 5.75
N HIS A 15 -5.18 1.46 4.61
CA HIS A 15 -5.67 2.75 4.10
C HIS A 15 -6.84 2.52 3.16
N GLY A 16 -7.74 3.49 3.08
CA GLY A 16 -8.81 3.45 2.08
C GLY A 16 -8.23 3.54 0.67
N THR A 17 -8.81 2.80 -0.26
CA THR A 17 -8.21 2.65 -1.59
C THR A 17 -8.39 3.85 -2.50
N ASP A 18 -9.38 4.72 -2.25
CA ASP A 18 -9.65 5.84 -3.15
C ASP A 18 -8.56 6.91 -3.15
N THR A 19 -7.90 7.11 -2.00
CA THR A 19 -6.84 8.11 -1.88
C THR A 19 -5.49 7.49 -1.56
N MET A 20 -5.38 6.18 -1.62
CA MET A 20 -4.16 5.46 -1.24
C MET A 20 -2.95 5.88 -2.06
N THR A 21 -3.11 6.05 -3.38
CA THR A 21 -2.00 6.45 -4.24
C THR A 21 -1.48 7.84 -3.91
N GLU A 22 -2.39 8.76 -3.57
CA GLU A 22 -2.02 10.12 -3.21
C GLU A 22 -1.24 10.14 -1.90
N THR A 23 -1.74 9.42 -0.90
CA THR A 23 -1.05 9.31 0.39
C THR A 23 0.31 8.65 0.24
N ALA A 24 0.39 7.59 -0.58
CA ALA A 24 1.65 6.89 -0.82
C ALA A 24 2.71 7.81 -1.43
N ARG A 25 2.31 8.60 -2.42
CA ARG A 25 3.25 9.55 -3.05
C ARG A 25 3.71 10.62 -2.08
N TYR A 26 2.79 11.13 -1.27
CA TYR A 26 3.15 12.12 -0.25
C TYR A 26 4.18 11.56 0.73
N LEU A 27 3.95 10.35 1.23
CA LEU A 27 4.86 9.72 2.17
C LEU A 27 6.20 9.39 1.52
N ASP A 28 6.20 9.00 0.25
CA ASP A 28 7.43 8.68 -0.47
C ASP A 28 8.37 9.88 -0.55
N ASP A 29 7.82 11.09 -0.57
CA ASP A 29 8.62 12.32 -0.64
C ASP A 29 9.22 12.72 0.72
N ILE A 30 8.64 12.27 1.83
CA ILE A 30 9.03 12.77 3.15
C ILE A 30 9.57 11.72 4.11
N ILE A 31 9.44 10.44 3.76
CA ILE A 31 9.78 9.34 4.68
C ILE A 31 11.00 8.57 4.17
N ASP A 32 11.93 8.29 5.08
CA ASP A 32 13.11 7.47 4.81
C ASP A 32 12.95 6.10 5.47
N LYS A 33 11.88 5.42 5.13
CA LYS A 33 11.51 4.11 5.69
C LYS A 33 10.93 3.23 4.61
N THR A 34 10.78 1.95 4.90
CA THR A 34 10.03 1.04 4.03
C THR A 34 8.60 0.98 4.54
N ILE A 35 7.67 1.48 3.75
CA ILE A 35 6.25 1.50 4.10
C ILE A 35 5.49 0.76 3.00
N VAL A 36 4.70 -0.23 3.40
CA VAL A 36 3.83 -0.92 2.47
C VAL A 36 2.39 -0.65 2.88
N MET A 37 1.66 0.03 2.01
CA MET A 37 0.25 0.35 2.22
C MET A 37 -0.60 -0.71 1.60
N THR A 38 -1.71 -1.03 2.24
CA THR A 38 -2.63 -2.05 1.75
C THR A 38 -4.06 -1.73 2.19
N GLY A 39 -5.02 -2.44 1.64
CA GLY A 39 -6.42 -2.24 1.96
C GLY A 39 -7.27 -3.32 1.31
N SER A 40 -8.52 -2.98 1.02
CA SER A 40 -9.46 -3.90 0.39
C SER A 40 -10.22 -3.20 -0.71
N LEU A 41 -10.35 -3.87 -1.85
CA LEU A 41 -11.17 -3.41 -2.99
C LEU A 41 -12.52 -4.13 -3.04
N SER A 42 -12.68 -5.21 -2.29
CA SER A 42 -13.87 -6.05 -2.36
C SER A 42 -15.08 -5.39 -1.71
N PRO A 43 -16.31 -5.75 -2.14
CA PRO A 43 -17.51 -5.30 -1.43
C PRO A 43 -17.45 -5.66 0.05
N ALA A 44 -18.17 -4.91 0.87
CA ALA A 44 -18.10 -5.01 2.33
C ALA A 44 -18.20 -6.44 2.86
N ARG A 45 -19.08 -7.25 2.30
CA ARG A 45 -19.28 -8.63 2.78
C ARG A 45 -18.11 -9.55 2.50
N PHE A 46 -17.20 -9.16 1.61
CA PHE A 46 -15.99 -9.94 1.27
C PHE A 46 -14.72 -9.23 1.71
N ALA A 47 -14.84 -8.03 2.27
CA ALA A 47 -13.69 -7.17 2.53
C ALA A 47 -12.68 -7.81 3.49
N MET A 48 -13.15 -8.58 4.46
CA MET A 48 -12.26 -9.19 5.44
C MET A 48 -11.31 -10.21 4.79
N THR A 49 -11.80 -11.03 3.85
CA THR A 49 -10.97 -12.00 3.15
C THR A 49 -9.94 -11.30 2.26
N ASP A 50 -10.38 -10.29 1.50
CA ASP A 50 -9.49 -9.51 0.65
C ASP A 50 -8.43 -8.79 1.48
N ALA A 51 -8.85 -8.15 2.57
CA ALA A 51 -7.93 -7.42 3.43
C ALA A 51 -6.91 -8.34 4.07
N SER A 52 -7.33 -9.52 4.53
CA SER A 52 -6.41 -10.47 5.17
C SER A 52 -5.33 -10.93 4.21
N PHE A 53 -5.69 -11.23 2.96
CA PHE A 53 -4.71 -11.60 1.95
C PHE A 53 -3.73 -10.46 1.70
N ASN A 54 -4.26 -9.25 1.51
CA ASN A 54 -3.43 -8.09 1.21
C ASN A 54 -2.50 -7.72 2.37
N VAL A 55 -2.99 -7.80 3.60
CA VAL A 55 -2.17 -7.51 4.78
C VAL A 55 -1.04 -8.53 4.92
N GLY A 56 -1.35 -9.82 4.72
CA GLY A 56 -0.33 -10.86 4.76
C GLY A 56 0.75 -10.64 3.72
N MET A 57 0.34 -10.28 2.50
CA MET A 57 1.26 -9.97 1.43
C MET A 57 2.13 -8.75 1.76
N ALA A 58 1.52 -7.71 2.35
CA ALA A 58 2.26 -6.52 2.74
C ALA A 58 3.32 -6.83 3.80
N PHE A 59 3.00 -7.67 4.78
CA PHE A 59 3.98 -8.08 5.79
C PHE A 59 5.13 -8.85 5.18
N ALA A 60 4.87 -9.72 4.22
CA ALA A 60 5.94 -10.45 3.54
C ALA A 60 6.81 -9.49 2.72
N ALA A 61 6.18 -8.58 1.99
CA ALA A 61 6.88 -7.66 1.10
C ALA A 61 7.76 -6.67 1.88
N VAL A 62 7.26 -6.13 2.98
CA VAL A 62 7.98 -5.10 3.74
C VAL A 62 9.33 -5.59 4.26
N GLN A 63 9.48 -6.90 4.44
CA GLN A 63 10.72 -7.47 4.97
C GLN A 63 11.84 -7.52 3.94
N THR A 64 11.51 -7.44 2.67
CA THR A 64 12.48 -7.63 1.58
C THR A 64 12.67 -6.42 0.69
N LEU A 65 11.76 -5.44 0.76
CA LEU A 65 11.84 -4.27 -0.11
C LEU A 65 12.85 -3.25 0.41
N ASP A 66 13.45 -2.53 -0.54
CA ASP A 66 14.32 -1.39 -0.22
C ASP A 66 13.51 -0.25 0.38
N PRO A 67 14.16 0.72 1.06
CA PRO A 67 13.44 1.87 1.57
C PRO A 67 12.62 2.57 0.49
N GLY A 68 11.41 2.95 0.83
CA GLY A 68 10.47 3.56 -0.09
C GLY A 68 9.05 3.25 0.32
N VAL A 69 8.10 3.79 -0.42
CA VAL A 69 6.68 3.58 -0.16
C VAL A 69 6.07 2.78 -1.29
N TYR A 70 5.30 1.78 -0.93
CA TYR A 70 4.73 0.81 -1.86
C TYR A 70 3.27 0.56 -1.53
N ILE A 71 2.52 0.06 -2.52
CA ILE A 71 1.16 -0.42 -2.33
C ILE A 71 1.12 -1.90 -2.68
N ALA A 72 0.63 -2.73 -1.75
CA ALA A 72 0.47 -4.16 -1.97
C ALA A 72 -1.01 -4.48 -2.06
N MET A 73 -1.46 -4.88 -3.25
CA MET A 73 -2.87 -5.17 -3.49
C MET A 73 -3.00 -6.35 -4.45
N ASN A 74 -3.85 -7.30 -4.07
CA ASN A 74 -4.27 -8.42 -4.94
C ASN A 74 -3.11 -9.17 -5.60
N GLY A 75 -2.07 -9.43 -4.82
CA GLY A 75 -0.94 -10.24 -5.29
C GLY A 75 0.17 -9.47 -5.98
N THR A 76 0.09 -8.14 -6.04
CA THR A 76 1.10 -7.31 -6.69
C THR A 76 1.57 -6.20 -5.78
N VAL A 77 2.87 -5.90 -5.83
CA VAL A 77 3.46 -4.78 -5.09
C VAL A 77 3.83 -3.69 -6.09
N PHE A 78 3.33 -2.48 -5.84
CA PHE A 78 3.54 -1.33 -6.72
C PHE A 78 4.34 -0.25 -6.01
N PRO A 79 5.41 0.29 -6.61
CA PRO A 79 6.06 1.49 -6.07
C PRO A 79 5.11 2.69 -6.10
N ALA A 80 5.18 3.54 -5.08
CA ALA A 80 4.29 4.69 -4.98
C ALA A 80 4.37 5.62 -6.18
N LYS A 81 5.54 5.73 -6.78
CA LYS A 81 5.77 6.67 -7.88
C LYS A 81 5.05 6.32 -9.17
N THR A 82 4.74 5.04 -9.36
CA THR A 82 4.21 4.57 -10.65
C THR A 82 2.84 3.94 -10.57
N VAL A 83 2.30 3.77 -9.37
CA VAL A 83 1.00 3.14 -9.20
C VAL A 83 -0.14 4.11 -9.49
N VAL A 84 -1.19 3.60 -10.12
CA VAL A 84 -2.44 4.33 -10.29
C VAL A 84 -3.61 3.38 -9.97
N LYS A 85 -4.72 3.93 -9.52
CA LYS A 85 -5.94 3.15 -9.35
C LYS A 85 -6.82 3.30 -10.57
N ASN A 86 -7.10 2.19 -11.24
CA ASN A 86 -8.05 2.16 -12.34
C ASN A 86 -9.45 2.01 -11.74
N ARG A 87 -10.19 3.10 -11.65
CA ARG A 87 -11.50 3.11 -10.99
C ARG A 87 -12.55 2.34 -11.77
N LYS A 88 -12.44 2.31 -13.10
CA LYS A 88 -13.35 1.52 -13.94
C LYS A 88 -13.24 0.04 -13.66
N LEU A 89 -12.01 -0.47 -13.56
CA LEU A 89 -11.76 -1.88 -13.34
C LEU A 89 -11.59 -2.21 -11.85
N ASN A 90 -11.64 -1.19 -10.99
CA ASN A 90 -11.49 -1.34 -9.55
C ASN A 90 -10.23 -2.12 -9.18
N ARG A 91 -9.09 -1.68 -9.74
CA ARG A 91 -7.79 -2.32 -9.44
C ARG A 91 -6.66 -1.31 -9.53
N PHE A 92 -5.53 -1.67 -8.92
CA PHE A 92 -4.31 -0.89 -9.03
C PHE A 92 -3.48 -1.40 -10.20
N GLU A 93 -2.78 -0.48 -10.85
CA GLU A 93 -1.97 -0.78 -12.04
C GLU A 93 -0.70 0.05 -12.02
N SER A 94 0.32 -0.41 -12.72
CA SER A 94 1.51 0.39 -12.95
C SER A 94 1.24 1.39 -14.07
N LYS A 95 1.67 2.61 -13.85
CA LYS A 95 1.61 3.65 -14.86
C LYS A 95 2.76 3.42 -15.84
N SER A 96 2.43 3.11 -17.05
CA SER A 96 3.45 2.83 -18.07
C SER A 96 3.94 4.07 -18.79
#